data_7de0a417423ea1753f87649181db1742
#
_entry.id   7de0a417423ea1753f87649181db1742
#
_cell.length_a   1.000
_cell.length_b   1.000
_cell.length_c   1.000
_cell.angle_alpha   90.00
_cell.angle_beta   90.00
_cell.angle_gamma   90.00
#
_symmetry.space_group_name_H-M   'P 1'
#
loop_
_entity.id
_entity.type
_entity.pdbx_description
1 polymer ?
#
loop_
_entity_poly.entity_id
_entity_poly.type
_entity_poly.pdbx_seq_one_letter_code
_entity_poly.pdbx_strand_id
1 'polypeptide(L)'
;MLTEEEKNAGLEGKIIPINIEEQMKSAYIDYSMSVIVSRALPDVRDGLKPVHRRILYDMSAELNLYSDKPTRKSARIVGDVLGKFHPHGDSSVYEAMVRMAQDWSMRYPLVDGQGNFGSMDGDSPAAMRYTEARMQKITDEVMADIDKDTIDWTLNFDDTIPEPTVLPTKIPLLLVNGASGIAAVSYTHLTLPTN
;
A
#
# COMPACT_ATOMS: atom_id res chain seq x y z
N MET A 1 44.33 34.75 -22.91
CA MET A 1 44.63 33.56 -22.10
C MET A 1 44.16 33.87 -20.69
N LEU A 2 43.09 33.24 -20.28
CA LEU A 2 42.58 33.33 -18.88
C LEU A 2 43.61 32.60 -17.97
N THR A 3 43.94 33.20 -16.88
CA THR A 3 44.84 32.61 -15.87
C THR A 3 44.19 31.37 -15.24
N GLU A 4 44.99 30.43 -14.70
CA GLU A 4 44.42 29.23 -14.02
C GLU A 4 43.58 29.61 -12.81
N GLU A 5 43.79 30.77 -12.18
CA GLU A 5 42.99 31.30 -11.10
C GLU A 5 41.56 31.73 -11.59
N GLU A 6 41.48 32.30 -12.79
CA GLU A 6 40.19 32.70 -13.40
C GLU A 6 39.37 31.49 -13.87
N LYS A 7 40.05 30.37 -14.21
CA LYS A 7 39.38 29.10 -14.54
C LYS A 7 38.83 28.38 -13.30
N ASN A 8 39.47 28.53 -12.15
CA ASN A 8 39.03 27.91 -10.90
C ASN A 8 37.93 28.72 -10.21
N ALA A 9 37.87 30.03 -10.38
CA ALA A 9 36.84 30.88 -9.80
C ALA A 9 35.40 30.57 -10.34
N GLY A 10 35.27 29.91 -11.48
CA GLY A 10 33.99 29.47 -12.05
C GLY A 10 33.50 28.11 -11.56
N LEU A 11 34.28 27.38 -10.79
CA LEU A 11 34.02 26.01 -10.33
C LEU A 11 33.84 25.91 -8.80
N GLU A 12 34.00 27.00 -8.06
CA GLU A 12 33.73 27.02 -6.63
C GLU A 12 32.24 27.06 -6.37
N GLY A 13 31.58 25.91 -6.54
CA GLY A 13 30.30 25.67 -5.93
C GLY A 13 30.44 25.85 -4.41
N LYS A 14 29.47 26.49 -3.77
CA LYS A 14 29.42 26.68 -2.32
C LYS A 14 29.49 25.31 -1.63
N ILE A 15 30.66 24.98 -1.10
CA ILE A 15 30.86 23.76 -0.31
C ILE A 15 30.21 23.98 1.05
N ILE A 16 29.14 23.26 1.33
CA ILE A 16 28.48 23.26 2.64
C ILE A 16 28.96 22.00 3.38
N PRO A 17 29.69 22.14 4.50
CA PRO A 17 30.06 20.97 5.30
C PRO A 17 28.79 20.35 5.92
N ILE A 18 28.58 19.07 5.70
CA ILE A 18 27.45 18.30 6.24
C ILE A 18 28.00 17.25 7.19
N ASN A 19 27.47 17.20 8.41
CA ASN A 19 27.77 16.14 9.35
C ASN A 19 27.05 14.86 8.90
N ILE A 20 27.80 13.84 8.53
CA ILE A 20 27.24 12.58 8.02
C ILE A 20 26.37 11.87 9.04
N GLU A 21 26.68 11.96 10.34
CA GLU A 21 25.87 11.33 11.39
C GLU A 21 24.47 11.98 11.48
N GLU A 22 24.41 13.31 11.43
CA GLU A 22 23.14 14.04 11.47
C GLU A 22 22.31 13.77 10.23
N GLN A 23 22.95 13.78 9.06
CA GLN A 23 22.29 13.48 7.80
C GLN A 23 21.75 12.05 7.78
N MET A 24 22.52 11.08 8.24
CA MET A 24 22.06 9.69 8.32
C MET A 24 20.93 9.53 9.33
N LYS A 25 21.00 10.14 10.50
CA LYS A 25 19.91 10.09 11.49
C LYS A 25 18.60 10.65 10.91
N SER A 26 18.67 11.82 10.27
CA SER A 26 17.50 12.42 9.63
C SER A 26 16.94 11.50 8.54
N ALA A 27 17.76 11.02 7.62
CA ALA A 27 17.34 10.13 6.54
C ALA A 27 16.73 8.82 7.05
N TYR A 28 17.27 8.23 8.13
CA TYR A 28 16.70 7.04 8.75
C TYR A 28 15.37 7.30 9.45
N ILE A 29 15.23 8.45 10.12
CA ILE A 29 13.95 8.83 10.74
C ILE A 29 12.89 9.03 9.67
N ASP A 30 13.20 9.78 8.62
CA ASP A 30 12.28 10.04 7.51
C ASP A 30 11.87 8.75 6.80
N TYR A 31 12.82 7.84 6.53
CA TYR A 31 12.53 6.52 5.97
C TYR A 31 11.62 5.69 6.90
N SER A 32 11.96 5.61 8.19
CA SER A 32 11.19 4.85 9.18
C SER A 32 9.77 5.38 9.32
N MET A 33 9.61 6.71 9.40
CA MET A 33 8.30 7.34 9.45
C MET A 33 7.49 7.06 8.19
N SER A 34 8.11 7.14 7.02
CA SER A 34 7.46 6.80 5.75
C SER A 34 6.99 5.35 5.72
N VAL A 35 7.83 4.38 6.13
CA VAL A 35 7.44 2.96 6.19
C VAL A 35 6.32 2.71 7.20
N ILE A 36 6.34 3.36 8.35
CA ILE A 36 5.30 3.19 9.36
C ILE A 36 3.98 3.80 8.87
N VAL A 37 3.97 5.07 8.50
CA VAL A 37 2.76 5.81 8.18
C VAL A 37 2.16 5.38 6.84
N SER A 38 2.99 5.21 5.81
CA SER A 38 2.52 4.96 4.45
C SER A 38 2.44 3.48 4.05
N ARG A 39 2.82 2.55 4.93
CA ARG A 39 2.83 1.11 4.61
C ARG A 39 2.23 0.23 5.68
N ALA A 40 2.66 0.38 6.94
CA ALA A 40 2.37 -0.58 8.00
C ALA A 40 1.05 -0.32 8.72
N LEU A 41 0.66 0.94 8.89
CA LEU A 41 -0.54 1.32 9.63
C LEU A 41 -1.76 1.46 8.72
N PRO A 42 -2.93 0.94 9.15
CA PRO A 42 -4.19 1.23 8.48
C PRO A 42 -4.65 2.66 8.81
N ASP A 43 -5.38 3.29 7.88
CA ASP A 43 -6.10 4.52 8.18
C ASP A 43 -7.30 4.21 9.09
N VAL A 44 -7.51 5.03 10.11
CA VAL A 44 -8.60 4.81 11.07
C VAL A 44 -9.99 4.94 10.45
N ARG A 45 -10.12 5.72 9.37
CA ARG A 45 -11.38 6.02 8.70
C ARG A 45 -11.91 4.83 7.89
N ASP A 46 -11.03 4.15 7.13
CA ASP A 46 -11.41 3.02 6.28
C ASP A 46 -10.84 1.66 6.75
N GLY A 47 -9.95 1.65 7.76
CA GLY A 47 -9.36 0.43 8.30
C GLY A 47 -8.39 -0.28 7.36
N LEU A 48 -7.96 0.38 6.29
CA LEU A 48 -7.16 -0.22 5.24
C LEU A 48 -5.73 0.32 5.21
N LYS A 49 -4.78 -0.57 4.93
CA LYS A 49 -3.44 -0.16 4.54
C LYS A 49 -3.45 0.31 3.09
N PRO A 50 -2.48 1.13 2.66
CA PRO A 50 -2.44 1.64 1.29
C PRO A 50 -2.53 0.56 0.21
N VAL A 51 -1.86 -0.58 0.38
CA VAL A 51 -1.92 -1.69 -0.57
C VAL A 51 -3.33 -2.28 -0.71
N HIS A 52 -4.05 -2.45 0.40
CA HIS A 52 -5.43 -2.97 0.38
C HIS A 52 -6.37 -1.99 -0.33
N ARG A 53 -6.23 -0.70 -0.03
CA ARG A 53 -7.04 0.36 -0.64
C ARG A 53 -6.82 0.41 -2.16
N ARG A 54 -5.58 0.36 -2.61
CA ARG A 54 -5.22 0.36 -4.03
C ARG A 54 -5.77 -0.85 -4.77
N ILE A 55 -5.71 -2.04 -4.16
CA ILE A 55 -6.29 -3.26 -4.74
C ILE A 55 -7.81 -3.11 -4.91
N LEU A 56 -8.53 -2.68 -3.88
CA LEU A 56 -9.98 -2.53 -3.96
C LEU A 56 -10.40 -1.42 -4.92
N TYR A 57 -9.65 -0.32 -4.95
CA TYR A 57 -9.89 0.77 -5.89
C TYR A 57 -9.69 0.32 -7.35
N ASP A 58 -8.61 -0.37 -7.65
CA ASP A 58 -8.35 -0.92 -8.98
C ASP A 58 -9.44 -1.92 -9.41
N MET A 59 -9.83 -2.81 -8.51
CA MET A 59 -10.89 -3.78 -8.77
C MET A 59 -12.23 -3.09 -9.08
N SER A 60 -12.53 -1.96 -8.44
CA SER A 60 -13.74 -1.18 -8.66
C SER A 60 -13.67 -0.30 -9.91
N ALA A 61 -12.74 0.66 -9.91
CA ALA A 61 -12.71 1.74 -10.88
C ALA A 61 -12.17 1.30 -12.26
N GLU A 62 -11.11 0.47 -12.25
CA GLU A 62 -10.41 0.10 -13.46
C GLU A 62 -10.92 -1.20 -14.08
N LEU A 63 -11.15 -2.21 -13.24
CA LEU A 63 -11.52 -3.54 -13.69
C LEU A 63 -13.02 -3.84 -13.61
N ASN A 64 -13.81 -2.99 -12.94
CA ASN A 64 -15.26 -3.16 -12.75
C ASN A 64 -15.64 -4.56 -12.22
N LEU A 65 -14.92 -5.02 -11.18
CA LEU A 65 -15.04 -6.36 -10.59
C LEU A 65 -15.96 -6.37 -9.36
N TYR A 66 -17.15 -5.80 -9.47
CA TYR A 66 -18.16 -5.83 -8.41
C TYR A 66 -18.67 -7.27 -8.15
N SER A 67 -19.35 -7.46 -7.04
CA SER A 67 -19.80 -8.78 -6.58
C SER A 67 -20.76 -9.49 -7.55
N ASP A 68 -21.46 -8.74 -8.40
CA ASP A 68 -22.36 -9.23 -9.44
C ASP A 68 -21.65 -9.59 -10.76
N LYS A 69 -20.39 -9.28 -10.91
CA LYS A 69 -19.59 -9.50 -12.12
C LYS A 69 -18.83 -10.83 -12.08
N PRO A 70 -18.44 -11.36 -13.23
CA PRO A 70 -17.59 -12.55 -13.29
C PRO A 70 -16.20 -12.27 -12.68
N THR A 71 -15.62 -13.30 -12.08
CA THR A 71 -14.25 -13.26 -11.57
C THR A 71 -13.22 -13.02 -12.67
N ARG A 72 -12.06 -12.48 -12.32
CA ARG A 72 -10.90 -12.32 -13.20
C ARG A 72 -9.67 -12.97 -12.57
N LYS A 73 -8.72 -13.37 -13.40
CA LYS A 73 -7.43 -13.93 -12.95
C LYS A 73 -6.75 -12.95 -11.98
N SER A 74 -6.31 -13.46 -10.84
CA SER A 74 -5.60 -12.66 -9.84
C SER A 74 -4.36 -11.98 -10.41
N ALA A 75 -3.67 -12.64 -11.35
CA ALA A 75 -2.52 -12.06 -12.06
C ALA A 75 -2.90 -10.77 -12.84
N ARG A 76 -4.13 -10.64 -13.33
CA ARG A 76 -4.60 -9.42 -14.01
C ARG A 76 -4.74 -8.27 -13.01
N ILE A 77 -5.36 -8.53 -11.87
CA ILE A 77 -5.56 -7.53 -10.80
C ILE A 77 -4.20 -7.07 -10.28
N VAL A 78 -3.33 -8.02 -9.91
CA VAL A 78 -1.98 -7.72 -9.41
C VAL A 78 -1.18 -6.90 -10.41
N GLY A 79 -1.20 -7.27 -11.70
CA GLY A 79 -0.47 -6.56 -12.75
C GLY A 79 -0.95 -5.12 -12.95
N ASP A 80 -2.26 -4.88 -12.89
CA ASP A 80 -2.84 -3.55 -13.02
C ASP A 80 -2.50 -2.65 -11.82
N VAL A 81 -2.64 -3.18 -10.61
CA VAL A 81 -2.25 -2.48 -9.36
C VAL A 81 -0.77 -2.09 -9.37
N LEU A 82 0.12 -3.01 -9.80
CA LEU A 82 1.55 -2.72 -9.89
C LEU A 82 1.87 -1.63 -10.91
N GLY A 83 1.23 -1.70 -12.06
CA GLY A 83 1.49 -0.75 -13.15
C GLY A 83 0.96 0.64 -12.88
N LYS A 84 -0.13 0.78 -12.11
CA LYS A 84 -0.81 2.05 -11.94
C LYS A 84 -0.62 2.69 -10.55
N PHE A 85 -0.58 1.90 -9.49
CA PHE A 85 -0.72 2.43 -8.13
C PHE A 85 0.37 2.01 -7.15
N HIS A 86 0.97 0.83 -7.30
CA HIS A 86 1.82 0.26 -6.25
C HIS A 86 3.11 -0.36 -6.81
N PRO A 87 4.18 0.44 -7.09
CA PRO A 87 5.42 -0.01 -7.72
C PRO A 87 6.31 -0.81 -6.75
N HIS A 88 5.85 -1.96 -6.30
CA HIS A 88 6.55 -2.87 -5.40
C HIS A 88 6.52 -4.31 -5.94
N GLY A 89 6.96 -5.28 -5.16
CA GLY A 89 6.96 -6.69 -5.59
C GLY A 89 5.54 -7.25 -5.78
N ASP A 90 5.33 -8.04 -6.82
CA ASP A 90 4.06 -8.70 -7.16
C ASP A 90 3.56 -9.64 -6.06
N SER A 91 4.47 -10.34 -5.40
CA SER A 91 4.14 -11.23 -4.27
C SER A 91 3.48 -10.45 -3.12
N SER A 92 3.96 -9.24 -2.80
CA SER A 92 3.39 -8.44 -1.72
C SER A 92 1.95 -8.00 -1.99
N VAL A 93 1.64 -7.63 -3.24
CA VAL A 93 0.28 -7.27 -3.67
C VAL A 93 -0.62 -8.50 -3.69
N TYR A 94 -0.12 -9.62 -4.23
CA TYR A 94 -0.88 -10.86 -4.27
C TYR A 94 -1.20 -11.39 -2.87
N GLU A 95 -0.23 -11.44 -1.96
CA GLU A 95 -0.44 -11.86 -0.57
C GLU A 95 -1.41 -10.97 0.19
N ALA A 96 -1.38 -9.66 -0.05
CA ALA A 96 -2.36 -8.73 0.51
C ALA A 96 -3.78 -9.04 0.01
N MET A 97 -3.94 -9.29 -1.28
CA MET A 97 -5.23 -9.69 -1.87
C MET A 97 -5.70 -11.05 -1.34
N VAL A 98 -4.79 -12.03 -1.20
CA VAL A 98 -5.09 -13.34 -0.64
C VAL A 98 -5.65 -13.22 0.78
N ARG A 99 -5.03 -12.41 1.64
CA ARG A 99 -5.50 -12.17 3.01
C ARG A 99 -6.91 -11.57 3.05
N MET A 100 -7.24 -10.70 2.11
CA MET A 100 -8.58 -10.12 2.00
C MET A 100 -9.65 -11.14 1.57
N ALA A 101 -9.25 -12.27 0.98
CA ALA A 101 -10.16 -13.34 0.57
C ALA A 101 -10.30 -14.47 1.63
N GLN A 102 -9.43 -14.50 2.65
CA GLN A 102 -9.41 -15.57 3.66
C GLN A 102 -10.39 -15.26 4.80
N ASP A 103 -11.32 -16.16 5.07
CA ASP A 103 -12.33 -16.04 6.14
C ASP A 103 -11.79 -16.23 7.55
N TRP A 104 -10.60 -16.86 7.70
CA TRP A 104 -9.88 -16.94 8.96
C TRP A 104 -8.96 -15.75 9.22
N SER A 105 -8.60 -14.98 8.18
CA SER A 105 -7.78 -13.77 8.29
C SER A 105 -8.60 -12.51 8.53
N MET A 106 -9.81 -12.46 7.99
CA MET A 106 -10.74 -11.34 8.12
C MET A 106 -12.10 -11.80 8.61
N ARG A 107 -12.68 -11.08 9.58
CA ARG A 107 -14.04 -11.35 10.07
C ARG A 107 -15.07 -11.24 8.96
N TYR A 108 -14.87 -10.26 8.06
CA TYR A 108 -15.64 -10.10 6.82
C TYR A 108 -14.65 -9.94 5.67
N PRO A 109 -14.45 -10.98 4.86
CA PRO A 109 -13.60 -10.89 3.66
C PRO A 109 -14.06 -9.78 2.73
N LEU A 110 -13.11 -9.08 2.13
CA LEU A 110 -13.38 -8.00 1.19
C LEU A 110 -13.27 -8.45 -0.26
N VAL A 111 -12.60 -9.57 -0.49
CA VAL A 111 -12.40 -10.18 -1.80
C VAL A 111 -13.08 -11.55 -1.83
N ASP A 112 -13.81 -11.82 -2.91
CA ASP A 112 -14.37 -13.13 -3.24
C ASP A 112 -13.38 -13.86 -4.15
N GLY A 113 -12.69 -14.85 -3.57
CA GLY A 113 -11.65 -15.62 -4.25
C GLY A 113 -12.17 -16.97 -4.76
N GLN A 114 -11.81 -17.30 -6.01
CA GLN A 114 -12.07 -18.62 -6.60
C GLN A 114 -10.76 -19.35 -6.86
N GLY A 115 -10.64 -20.53 -6.29
CA GLY A 115 -9.44 -21.38 -6.35
C GLY A 115 -8.84 -21.59 -4.96
N ASN A 116 -7.56 -21.93 -4.91
CA ASN A 116 -6.85 -22.17 -3.66
C ASN A 116 -6.20 -20.87 -3.16
N PHE A 117 -6.75 -20.29 -2.09
CA PHE A 117 -6.23 -19.12 -1.37
C PHE A 117 -5.51 -19.49 -0.07
N GLY A 118 -5.04 -20.74 0.05
CA GLY A 118 -4.38 -21.27 1.23
C GLY A 118 -5.35 -21.96 2.18
N SER A 119 -4.82 -22.39 3.32
CA SER A 119 -5.61 -23.00 4.40
C SER A 119 -5.21 -22.46 5.77
N MET A 120 -6.06 -22.68 6.78
CA MET A 120 -5.75 -22.36 8.17
C MET A 120 -4.58 -23.21 8.70
N ASP A 121 -4.34 -24.39 8.12
CA ASP A 121 -3.27 -25.31 8.49
C ASP A 121 -1.89 -24.88 7.94
N GLY A 122 -1.83 -23.75 7.23
CA GLY A 122 -0.58 -23.15 6.75
C GLY A 122 -0.23 -23.47 5.30
N ASP A 123 -1.13 -24.07 4.53
CA ASP A 123 -0.90 -24.25 3.08
C ASP A 123 -0.81 -22.90 2.38
N SER A 124 0.16 -22.77 1.51
CA SER A 124 0.32 -21.57 0.69
C SER A 124 -0.77 -21.46 -0.39
N PRO A 125 -1.17 -20.25 -0.75
CA PRO A 125 -2.08 -20.04 -1.87
C PRO A 125 -1.45 -20.52 -3.17
N ALA A 126 -2.29 -20.92 -4.12
CA ALA A 126 -1.83 -21.22 -5.47
C ALA A 126 -1.30 -19.95 -6.14
N ALA A 127 -0.41 -20.11 -7.12
CA ALA A 127 0.12 -18.97 -7.87
C ALA A 127 -1.02 -18.16 -8.53
N MET A 128 -0.86 -16.82 -8.60
CA MET A 128 -1.88 -15.87 -9.05
C MET A 128 -2.43 -16.13 -10.46
N ARG A 129 -1.72 -16.92 -11.28
CA ARG A 129 -2.19 -17.33 -12.61
C ARG A 129 -3.30 -18.38 -12.55
N TYR A 130 -3.45 -19.10 -11.44
CA TYR A 130 -4.47 -20.15 -11.27
C TYR A 130 -5.70 -19.65 -10.51
N THR A 131 -5.56 -18.67 -9.65
CA THR A 131 -6.66 -18.12 -8.86
C THR A 131 -7.40 -17.01 -9.59
N GLU A 132 -8.66 -16.80 -9.21
CA GLU A 132 -9.50 -15.72 -9.71
C GLU A 132 -10.12 -14.97 -8.55
N ALA A 133 -10.43 -13.70 -8.74
CA ALA A 133 -11.02 -12.88 -7.71
C ALA A 133 -11.99 -11.83 -8.28
N ARG A 134 -12.87 -11.37 -7.39
CA ARG A 134 -13.73 -10.19 -7.53
C ARG A 134 -14.00 -9.59 -6.16
N MET A 135 -14.66 -8.46 -6.08
CA MET A 135 -15.05 -7.89 -4.79
C MET A 135 -16.16 -8.70 -4.14
N GLN A 136 -16.15 -8.73 -2.80
CA GLN A 136 -17.28 -9.23 -2.01
C GLN A 136 -18.39 -8.19 -1.96
N LYS A 137 -19.63 -8.65 -1.68
CA LYS A 137 -20.80 -7.78 -1.59
C LYS A 137 -20.65 -6.66 -0.54
N ILE A 138 -19.96 -6.92 0.56
CA ILE A 138 -19.66 -5.90 1.56
C ILE A 138 -18.74 -4.81 1.01
N THR A 139 -17.86 -5.14 0.09
CA THR A 139 -16.94 -4.19 -0.54
C THR A 139 -17.65 -3.27 -1.53
N ASP A 140 -18.72 -3.75 -2.17
CA ASP A 140 -19.57 -2.89 -3.00
C ASP A 140 -20.16 -1.73 -2.16
N GLU A 141 -20.55 -2.00 -0.91
CA GLU A 141 -21.04 -0.96 0.03
C GLU A 141 -19.90 -0.01 0.49
N VAL A 142 -18.67 -0.53 0.61
CA VAL A 142 -17.50 0.31 0.93
C VAL A 142 -17.19 1.28 -0.20
N MET A 143 -17.43 0.88 -1.45
CA MET A 143 -17.13 1.67 -2.64
C MET A 143 -18.32 2.53 -3.12
N ALA A 144 -19.52 2.35 -2.56
CA ALA A 144 -20.77 2.90 -3.09
C ALA A 144 -20.80 4.44 -3.25
N ASP A 145 -20.03 5.17 -2.46
CA ASP A 145 -20.00 6.63 -2.45
C ASP A 145 -18.69 7.21 -3.03
N ILE A 146 -17.89 6.40 -3.73
CA ILE A 146 -16.58 6.81 -4.25
C ILE A 146 -16.67 8.00 -5.22
N ASP A 147 -17.77 8.10 -5.98
CA ASP A 147 -18.00 9.14 -6.99
C ASP A 147 -18.71 10.39 -6.42
N LYS A 148 -18.94 10.46 -5.09
CA LYS A 148 -19.76 11.50 -4.48
C LYS A 148 -18.99 12.65 -3.85
N ASP A 149 -17.72 12.84 -4.20
CA ASP A 149 -16.89 13.93 -3.66
C ASP A 149 -16.85 13.96 -2.11
N THR A 150 -16.73 12.77 -1.51
CA THR A 150 -16.72 12.58 -0.04
C THR A 150 -15.35 12.32 0.52
N ILE A 151 -14.33 12.22 -0.32
CA ILE A 151 -12.96 11.86 0.02
C ILE A 151 -11.94 12.72 -0.72
N ASP A 152 -10.76 12.82 -0.15
CA ASP A 152 -9.62 13.48 -0.79
C ASP A 152 -8.92 12.54 -1.77
N TRP A 153 -8.41 13.11 -2.86
CA TRP A 153 -7.67 12.42 -3.90
C TRP A 153 -6.22 12.88 -3.93
N THR A 154 -5.33 11.99 -4.31
CA THR A 154 -3.92 12.28 -4.57
C THR A 154 -3.53 11.65 -5.90
N LEU A 155 -2.42 12.08 -6.47
CA LEU A 155 -1.87 11.43 -7.65
C LEU A 155 -1.09 10.18 -7.24
N ASN A 156 -1.04 9.20 -8.14
CA ASN A 156 -0.23 7.99 -7.98
C ASN A 156 1.27 8.31 -8.03
N PHE A 157 2.12 7.29 -7.98
CA PHE A 157 3.57 7.42 -7.89
C PHE A 157 4.24 8.11 -9.10
N ASP A 158 3.59 8.16 -10.27
CA ASP A 158 4.08 8.81 -11.49
C ASP A 158 3.28 10.06 -11.87
N ASP A 159 2.42 10.55 -10.98
CA ASP A 159 1.58 11.74 -11.13
C ASP A 159 0.63 11.70 -12.33
N THR A 160 0.25 10.50 -12.80
CA THR A 160 -0.60 10.34 -14.00
C THR A 160 -2.05 10.03 -13.70
N ILE A 161 -2.34 9.31 -12.60
CA ILE A 161 -3.68 8.79 -12.29
C ILE A 161 -4.06 9.20 -10.86
N PRO A 162 -5.28 9.71 -10.62
CA PRO A 162 -5.75 9.97 -9.27
C PRO A 162 -6.03 8.66 -8.50
N GLU A 163 -5.59 8.60 -7.26
CA GLU A 163 -5.95 7.53 -6.31
C GLU A 163 -6.60 8.12 -5.06
N PRO A 164 -7.55 7.41 -4.42
CA PRO A 164 -8.19 7.90 -3.20
C PRO A 164 -7.25 7.78 -2.01
N THR A 165 -7.19 8.84 -1.18
CA THR A 165 -6.42 8.81 0.07
C THR A 165 -7.06 7.91 1.11
N VAL A 166 -8.39 7.77 1.06
CA VAL A 166 -9.21 6.93 1.93
C VAL A 166 -10.45 6.48 1.16
N LEU A 167 -11.02 5.32 1.50
CA LEU A 167 -12.30 4.89 0.91
C LEU A 167 -13.49 5.44 1.71
N PRO A 168 -14.63 5.76 1.04
CA PRO A 168 -15.81 6.34 1.67
C PRO A 168 -16.64 5.26 2.39
N THR A 169 -16.03 4.50 3.27
CA THR A 169 -16.68 3.36 3.91
C THR A 169 -17.76 3.80 4.90
N LYS A 170 -18.92 3.12 4.85
CA LYS A 170 -20.00 3.27 5.81
C LYS A 170 -19.85 2.34 7.01
N ILE A 171 -18.88 1.43 6.97
CA ILE A 171 -18.67 0.37 7.95
C ILE A 171 -17.34 0.64 8.64
N PRO A 172 -17.24 0.58 9.97
CA PRO A 172 -15.98 0.75 10.69
C PRO A 172 -15.08 -0.49 10.54
N LEU A 173 -14.49 -0.66 9.34
CA LEU A 173 -13.74 -1.86 8.98
C LEU A 173 -12.56 -2.15 9.92
N LEU A 174 -11.93 -1.10 10.48
CA LEU A 174 -10.85 -1.28 11.46
C LEU A 174 -11.32 -2.02 12.71
N LEU A 175 -12.52 -1.71 13.19
CA LEU A 175 -13.09 -2.38 14.37
C LEU A 175 -13.64 -3.77 14.02
N VAL A 176 -14.16 -3.92 12.82
CA VAL A 176 -14.80 -5.16 12.36
C VAL A 176 -13.77 -6.24 12.01
N ASN A 177 -12.78 -5.90 11.20
CA ASN A 177 -11.76 -6.83 10.73
C ASN A 177 -10.47 -6.80 11.54
N GLY A 178 -10.26 -5.74 12.34
CA GLY A 178 -8.99 -5.50 13.00
C GLY A 178 -7.88 -5.17 12.01
N ALA A 179 -6.68 -5.00 12.54
CA ALA A 179 -5.47 -4.87 11.75
C ALA A 179 -4.27 -5.38 12.52
N SER A 180 -3.36 -6.03 11.84
CA SER A 180 -2.06 -6.41 12.36
C SER A 180 -0.97 -5.92 11.42
N GLY A 181 0.21 -5.60 11.95
CA GLY A 181 1.32 -5.16 11.13
C GLY A 181 2.62 -5.14 11.93
N ILE A 182 3.71 -5.41 11.24
CA ILE A 182 5.06 -5.29 11.75
C ILE A 182 5.70 -4.14 11.00
N ALA A 183 6.07 -3.07 11.72
CA ALA A 183 6.90 -2.00 11.20
C ALA A 183 8.33 -2.27 11.69
N ALA A 184 9.21 -2.66 10.77
CA ALA A 184 10.63 -2.81 11.08
C ALA A 184 11.26 -1.42 11.13
N VAL A 185 11.48 -0.92 12.33
CA VAL A 185 12.32 0.26 12.57
C VAL A 185 13.71 -0.25 12.94
N SER A 186 14.71 0.07 12.15
CA SER A 186 16.10 -0.32 12.36
C SER A 186 16.73 0.47 13.53
N TYR A 187 16.25 0.27 14.74
CA TYR A 187 16.93 0.73 15.95
C TYR A 187 17.71 -0.41 16.57
N THR A 188 19.03 -0.26 16.60
CA THR A 188 19.91 -1.19 17.32
C THR A 188 19.97 -0.92 18.83
N HIS A 189 19.50 0.24 19.31
CA HIS A 189 19.41 0.58 20.72
C HIS A 189 18.23 1.49 21.04
N LEU A 190 17.14 0.91 21.52
CA LEU A 190 16.21 1.58 22.42
C LEU A 190 16.60 1.19 23.85
N THR A 191 17.46 1.96 24.47
CA THR A 191 17.57 1.93 25.93
C THR A 191 16.39 2.72 26.47
N LEU A 192 15.34 2.02 26.88
CA LEU A 192 14.34 2.61 27.75
C LEU A 192 15.04 2.92 29.07
N PRO A 193 14.95 4.15 29.61
CA PRO A 193 15.42 4.40 30.97
C PRO A 193 14.58 3.55 31.90
N THR A 194 15.20 2.52 32.48
CA THR A 194 14.64 1.79 33.61
C THR A 194 14.79 2.69 34.82
N ASN A 195 13.70 3.25 35.29
CA ASN A 195 13.58 3.76 36.65
C ASN A 195 13.17 2.62 37.57
#